data_853a6037a3384752b58d083b5b1e3291
#
_entry.id   853a6037a3384752b58d083b5b1e3291
#
_cell.length_a   1.000
_cell.length_b   1.000
_cell.length_c   1.000
_cell.angle_alpha   90.00
_cell.angle_beta   90.00
_cell.angle_gamma   90.00
#
_symmetry.space_group_name_H-M   'P 1'
#
loop_
_entity.id
_entity.type
_entity.pdbx_description
1 polymer ?
#
loop_
_entity_poly.entity_id
_entity_poly.type
_entity_poly.pdbx_seq_one_letter_code
_entity_poly.pdbx_strand_id
1 'polypeptide(L)'
;MEEPAPYSDGTGAAAGGGNCRFAESPSQDQRLQAQRLRNPEVRGSLQTPQNRPHGHQSPELPEGYEQRTTVQGQVYFLHTQTGVSTWHDPRIPSHQCQLKEPSQPPPLPSEGSVEDEELPAQRYERDLVQKLKVLRHELSLQQPQAGHCRIEVSREEIFEESYRQIMKMRPKDLKKRLMVKFRGEEGLDYGGVAREWLYLLCHEMLNPYYGLFQYSTDNIYMLQINPDSSINPDHLSYFHFVGRIMGLAVFHGHYINGGFTVPFYKQLLGKPIQLSDLESVDPELHKSLVWILENDITPVLDHTFCVEHNAFGRILQHELKPNGRNVPVTEENKKEYVRLYVNWRFMRGIEAQFLALQKGFNELIPQHLLKPFDQKELELIIGGLDKIDLNDWKSNTRLKHCVADSNIVRWFWQAVETFDEERRARLLQFVTGSTRVPLQGFKALQGSTGAAGPRLFTIHLIDANTDNLPKAHTCFNRIDIPPYESYEKLYEKLLTAVEETCGFAVE
;
A
#
# COMPACT_ATOMS: atom_id res chain seq x y z
N MET A 1 -35.24 40.71 41.72
CA MET A 1 -34.83 40.65 43.12
C MET A 1 -33.89 39.44 43.16
N GLU A 2 -32.78 39.69 43.14
CA GLU A 2 -31.55 40.00 43.83
C GLU A 2 -30.50 38.90 43.58
N GLU A 3 -29.44 39.28 42.91
CA GLU A 3 -28.10 38.72 43.15
C GLU A 3 -27.63 39.08 44.58
N PRO A 4 -26.58 38.50 45.14
CA PRO A 4 -25.21 38.46 44.58
C PRO A 4 -24.33 37.28 44.98
N ALA A 5 -23.19 37.15 44.29
CA ALA A 5 -21.93 36.45 44.64
C ALA A 5 -21.24 37.10 45.88
N PRO A 6 -20.03 36.70 46.41
CA PRO A 6 -18.89 36.00 45.82
C PRO A 6 -17.99 35.15 46.81
N TYR A 7 -16.87 34.57 46.25
CA TYR A 7 -15.53 34.20 46.83
C TYR A 7 -15.47 33.04 47.84
N SER A 8 -14.52 32.12 47.73
CA SER A 8 -13.04 32.17 47.66
C SER A 8 -12.41 30.75 47.60
N ASP A 9 -11.29 30.65 46.93
CA ASP A 9 -10.05 29.88 47.09
C ASP A 9 -10.02 28.52 47.82
N GLY A 10 -9.31 27.56 47.15
CA GLY A 10 -8.72 26.43 47.85
C GLY A 10 -8.11 25.35 46.90
N THR A 11 -6.92 25.55 46.48
CA THR A 11 -5.79 24.61 46.15
C THR A 11 -6.04 23.09 46.30
N GLY A 12 -5.63 22.30 45.27
CA GLY A 12 -5.23 20.90 45.48
C GLY A 12 -5.16 20.02 44.22
N ALA A 13 -3.98 19.92 43.65
CA ALA A 13 -3.31 18.78 43.02
C ALA A 13 -4.03 17.80 42.08
N ALA A 14 -3.63 17.85 40.83
CA ALA A 14 -3.19 16.84 39.88
C ALA A 14 -3.71 15.39 39.94
N ALA A 15 -4.37 14.95 38.84
CA ALA A 15 -4.17 13.64 38.26
C ALA A 15 -4.51 13.76 36.74
N GLY A 16 -3.52 13.39 35.90
CA GLY A 16 -3.61 13.54 34.43
C GLY A 16 -4.49 12.47 33.82
N GLY A 17 -5.46 12.91 33.06
CA GLY A 17 -6.18 12.11 32.09
C GLY A 17 -5.79 12.55 30.69
N GLY A 18 -4.97 11.77 30.00
CA GLY A 18 -4.58 12.02 28.63
C GLY A 18 -5.69 11.61 27.67
N ASN A 19 -6.46 12.58 27.20
CA ASN A 19 -7.36 12.40 26.05
C ASN A 19 -6.56 12.39 24.77
N CYS A 20 -6.55 11.27 24.01
CA CYS A 20 -6.18 11.25 22.61
C CYS A 20 -7.21 12.02 21.80
N ARG A 21 -6.88 13.27 21.46
CA ARG A 21 -7.65 14.09 20.52
C ARG A 21 -7.16 13.84 19.11
N PHE A 22 -8.10 13.60 18.19
CA PHE A 22 -7.90 13.61 16.75
C PHE A 22 -7.39 14.97 16.28
N ALA A 23 -6.37 14.93 15.39
CA ALA A 23 -5.92 15.95 14.47
C ALA A 23 -5.81 17.38 15.06
N GLU A 24 -4.79 17.63 15.84
CA GLU A 24 -4.27 18.98 16.07
C GLU A 24 -3.19 19.31 15.02
N SER A 25 -3.23 20.56 14.54
CA SER A 25 -2.22 21.13 13.64
C SER A 25 -0.80 20.92 14.19
N PRO A 26 0.19 20.62 13.31
CA PRO A 26 1.52 20.25 13.75
C PRO A 26 2.16 21.34 14.61
N SER A 27 2.81 20.93 15.70
CA SER A 27 3.55 21.79 16.62
C SER A 27 4.71 22.50 15.94
N GLN A 28 5.19 23.60 16.51
CA GLN A 28 6.33 24.35 15.99
C GLN A 28 7.59 23.49 15.82
N ASP A 29 7.76 22.45 16.65
CA ASP A 29 8.90 21.52 16.57
C ASP A 29 8.83 20.63 15.34
N GLN A 30 7.64 20.21 14.91
CA GLN A 30 7.46 19.44 13.67
C GLN A 30 7.74 20.31 12.43
N ARG A 31 7.44 21.59 12.49
CA ARG A 31 7.82 22.56 11.43
C ARG A 31 9.33 22.82 11.36
N LEU A 32 10.01 22.77 12.50
CA LEU A 32 11.47 22.90 12.59
C LEU A 32 12.19 21.63 12.10
N GLN A 33 11.62 20.46 12.27
CA GLN A 33 12.15 19.22 11.68
C GLN A 33 12.07 19.22 10.15
N ALA A 34 10.96 19.69 9.59
CA ALA A 34 10.82 19.86 8.14
C ALA A 34 11.78 20.94 7.57
N GLN A 35 12.17 21.94 8.40
CA GLN A 35 13.16 22.97 8.02
C GLN A 35 14.60 22.47 8.14
N ARG A 36 14.91 21.51 9.02
CA ARG A 36 16.27 20.92 9.16
C ARG A 36 16.67 20.04 7.98
N LEU A 37 15.73 19.61 7.14
CA LEU A 37 16.00 18.93 5.87
C LEU A 37 16.44 19.87 4.75
N ARG A 38 16.57 21.18 5.03
CA ARG A 38 16.81 22.22 4.00
C ARG A 38 18.25 22.65 3.79
N ASN A 39 19.28 22.01 4.37
CA ASN A 39 20.66 22.35 3.98
C ASN A 39 21.64 21.22 4.30
N PRO A 40 22.44 20.79 3.31
CA PRO A 40 23.87 21.02 3.40
C PRO A 40 24.43 21.72 2.14
N GLU A 41 25.18 22.78 2.37
CA GLU A 41 26.03 23.41 1.34
C GLU A 41 27.08 22.42 0.84
N VAL A 42 27.12 22.19 -0.48
CA VAL A 42 28.33 21.73 -1.16
C VAL A 42 28.51 22.61 -2.41
N ARG A 43 29.46 23.53 -2.31
CA ARG A 43 30.04 24.20 -3.47
C ARG A 43 30.93 23.22 -4.21
N GLY A 44 30.61 22.92 -5.44
CA GLY A 44 31.48 22.22 -6.38
C GLY A 44 31.23 22.78 -7.78
N SER A 45 32.24 23.45 -8.31
CA SER A 45 32.28 24.11 -9.62
C SER A 45 32.02 23.14 -10.76
N LEU A 46 31.04 23.45 -11.60
CA LEU A 46 30.75 22.79 -12.86
C LEU A 46 31.61 23.36 -13.96
N GLN A 47 32.48 22.53 -14.51
CA GLN A 47 33.07 22.73 -15.83
C GLN A 47 32.20 22.07 -16.89
N THR A 48 31.72 22.82 -17.83
CA THR A 48 31.04 22.38 -19.05
C THR A 48 32.01 21.68 -20.01
N PRO A 49 31.67 20.54 -20.56
CA PRO A 49 32.35 20.02 -21.75
C PRO A 49 31.67 20.49 -23.04
N GLN A 50 32.47 21.06 -23.89
CA GLN A 50 32.13 21.51 -25.24
C GLN A 50 31.78 20.35 -26.19
N ASN A 51 30.88 20.66 -27.09
CA ASN A 51 30.45 19.92 -28.29
C ASN A 51 31.55 19.24 -29.10
N ARG A 52 31.28 17.99 -29.51
CA ARG A 52 31.76 17.45 -30.80
C ARG A 52 30.58 16.79 -31.53
N PRO A 53 30.44 17.02 -32.85
CA PRO A 53 29.37 16.45 -33.65
C PRO A 53 29.79 15.12 -34.23
N HIS A 54 29.07 14.05 -33.98
CA HIS A 54 29.01 12.90 -34.86
C HIS A 54 27.56 12.48 -35.00
N GLY A 55 27.01 12.67 -36.21
CA GLY A 55 25.70 12.27 -36.59
C GLY A 55 25.57 10.73 -36.63
N HIS A 56 24.83 10.21 -35.72
CA HIS A 56 24.07 8.97 -35.89
C HIS A 56 22.62 9.34 -35.69
N GLN A 57 21.84 9.28 -36.75
CA GLN A 57 20.37 9.33 -36.66
C GLN A 57 19.97 8.16 -35.78
N SER A 58 19.52 8.46 -34.56
CA SER A 58 18.88 7.49 -33.72
C SER A 58 17.59 7.01 -34.41
N PRO A 59 17.34 5.70 -34.51
CA PRO A 59 16.11 5.20 -35.12
C PRO A 59 14.89 5.86 -34.46
N GLU A 60 13.90 6.21 -35.27
CA GLU A 60 12.67 6.83 -34.80
C GLU A 60 11.98 5.92 -33.79
N LEU A 61 11.29 6.55 -32.81
CA LEU A 61 10.49 5.80 -31.84
C LEU A 61 9.34 5.09 -32.57
N PRO A 62 8.95 3.87 -32.12
CA PRO A 62 7.76 3.21 -32.62
C PRO A 62 6.53 4.11 -32.47
N GLU A 63 5.59 3.98 -33.40
CA GLU A 63 4.34 4.76 -33.40
C GLU A 63 3.63 4.62 -32.04
N GLY A 64 3.19 5.74 -31.49
CA GLY A 64 2.53 5.79 -30.19
C GLY A 64 3.47 5.94 -28.98
N TYR A 65 4.78 5.97 -29.16
CA TYR A 65 5.72 6.24 -28.06
C TYR A 65 6.28 7.65 -28.10
N GLU A 66 6.39 8.26 -26.91
CA GLU A 66 7.00 9.57 -26.69
C GLU A 66 8.16 9.43 -25.69
N GLN A 67 9.32 9.94 -26.03
CA GLN A 67 10.46 9.98 -25.13
C GLN A 67 10.35 11.20 -24.22
N ARG A 68 10.49 10.99 -22.92
CA ARG A 68 10.46 12.05 -21.91
C ARG A 68 11.64 11.94 -20.97
N THR A 69 11.91 13.02 -20.26
CA THR A 69 13.02 13.10 -19.31
C THR A 69 12.50 13.56 -17.96
N THR A 70 12.91 12.88 -16.89
CA THR A 70 12.62 13.30 -15.52
C THR A 70 13.40 14.57 -15.15
N VAL A 71 13.00 15.23 -14.09
CA VAL A 71 13.72 16.41 -13.55
C VAL A 71 15.20 16.09 -13.23
N GLN A 72 15.50 14.83 -12.93
CA GLN A 72 16.86 14.34 -12.67
C GLN A 72 17.64 13.93 -13.95
N GLY A 73 17.09 14.20 -15.14
CA GLY A 73 17.74 13.90 -16.40
C GLY A 73 17.64 12.43 -16.87
N GLN A 74 16.84 11.60 -16.19
CA GLN A 74 16.63 10.20 -16.61
C GLN A 74 15.58 10.13 -17.73
N VAL A 75 15.87 9.38 -18.79
CA VAL A 75 14.97 9.22 -19.93
C VAL A 75 14.02 8.05 -19.68
N TYR A 76 12.74 8.25 -19.98
CA TYR A 76 11.71 7.22 -19.99
C TYR A 76 10.82 7.37 -21.23
N PHE A 77 10.00 6.35 -21.51
CA PHE A 77 9.14 6.29 -22.69
C PHE A 77 7.69 6.14 -22.28
N LEU A 78 6.84 7.00 -22.82
CA LEU A 78 5.40 6.98 -22.60
C LEU A 78 4.71 6.46 -23.86
N HIS A 79 3.88 5.44 -23.74
CA HIS A 79 2.97 5.02 -24.79
C HIS A 79 1.71 5.90 -24.75
N THR A 80 1.61 6.85 -25.68
CA THR A 80 0.60 7.93 -25.66
C THR A 80 -0.84 7.44 -25.77
N GLN A 81 -1.05 6.26 -26.39
CA GLN A 81 -2.40 5.70 -26.55
C GLN A 81 -2.89 4.97 -25.29
N THR A 82 -2.00 4.33 -24.54
CA THR A 82 -2.37 3.57 -23.34
C THR A 82 -2.05 4.30 -22.05
N GLY A 83 -1.23 5.36 -22.10
CA GLY A 83 -0.73 6.06 -20.92
C GLY A 83 0.32 5.29 -20.13
N VAL A 84 0.77 4.12 -20.60
CA VAL A 84 1.77 3.31 -19.91
C VAL A 84 3.16 3.89 -20.11
N SER A 85 3.88 4.13 -19.01
CA SER A 85 5.26 4.60 -19.01
C SER A 85 6.23 3.46 -18.72
N THR A 86 7.41 3.48 -19.36
CA THR A 86 8.45 2.47 -19.18
C THR A 86 9.84 3.08 -19.22
N TRP A 87 10.77 2.50 -18.46
CA TRP A 87 12.20 2.81 -18.53
C TRP A 87 12.89 2.10 -19.68
N HIS A 88 12.24 1.06 -20.26
CA HIS A 88 12.80 0.31 -21.38
C HIS A 88 12.61 1.08 -22.68
N ASP A 89 13.70 1.25 -23.44
CA ASP A 89 13.63 1.87 -24.76
C ASP A 89 12.89 0.93 -25.73
N PRO A 90 11.73 1.34 -26.28
CA PRO A 90 10.93 0.47 -27.14
C PRO A 90 11.58 0.17 -28.50
N ARG A 91 12.68 0.84 -28.84
CA ARG A 91 13.50 0.57 -30.03
C ARG A 91 14.44 -0.63 -29.84
N ILE A 92 14.70 -1.00 -28.59
CA ILE A 92 15.56 -2.13 -28.25
C ILE A 92 14.69 -3.36 -28.05
N PRO A 93 14.81 -4.41 -28.90
CA PRO A 93 14.08 -5.66 -28.68
C PRO A 93 14.44 -6.22 -27.30
N SER A 94 13.46 -6.39 -26.44
CA SER A 94 13.68 -7.16 -25.22
C SER A 94 14.07 -8.57 -25.64
N HIS A 95 15.26 -9.02 -25.25
CA HIS A 95 15.66 -10.42 -25.33
C HIS A 95 14.71 -11.24 -24.43
N GLN A 96 13.51 -11.49 -24.92
CA GLN A 96 12.66 -12.53 -24.40
C GLN A 96 13.20 -13.86 -24.95
N CYS A 97 13.51 -14.78 -24.04
CA CYS A 97 13.66 -16.18 -24.34
C CYS A 97 12.65 -16.61 -25.40
N GLN A 98 13.16 -17.06 -26.53
CA GLN A 98 12.39 -17.80 -27.52
C GLN A 98 11.85 -19.06 -26.86
N LEU A 99 10.66 -18.99 -26.31
CA LEU A 99 9.83 -20.18 -26.11
C LEU A 99 9.22 -20.49 -27.47
N LYS A 100 9.64 -21.63 -28.04
CA LYS A 100 9.12 -22.22 -29.26
C LYS A 100 7.60 -22.22 -29.22
N GLU A 101 6.98 -21.71 -30.27
CA GLU A 101 5.56 -21.92 -30.53
C GLU A 101 5.25 -23.43 -30.53
N PRO A 102 4.23 -23.88 -29.85
CA PRO A 102 3.74 -25.25 -30.01
C PRO A 102 2.93 -25.34 -31.30
N SER A 103 3.39 -26.24 -32.17
CA SER A 103 2.66 -26.72 -33.33
C SER A 103 1.27 -27.20 -32.96
N GLN A 104 0.29 -26.87 -33.82
CA GLN A 104 -1.09 -27.30 -34.02
C GLN A 104 -1.78 -28.18 -32.92
N PRO A 105 -3.03 -27.82 -32.54
CA PRO A 105 -3.80 -28.56 -31.57
C PRO A 105 -4.26 -29.93 -32.15
N PRO A 106 -4.31 -31.00 -31.32
CA PRO A 106 -4.89 -32.27 -31.71
C PRO A 106 -6.41 -32.20 -31.82
N PRO A 107 -7.06 -33.06 -32.59
CA PRO A 107 -8.49 -33.02 -32.85
C PRO A 107 -9.33 -33.37 -31.61
N LEU A 108 -10.49 -32.74 -31.51
CA LEU A 108 -11.52 -32.91 -30.49
C LEU A 108 -12.00 -34.37 -30.39
N PRO A 109 -12.15 -34.92 -29.18
CA PRO A 109 -13.03 -36.05 -28.95
C PRO A 109 -14.47 -35.60 -28.69
N SER A 110 -15.39 -36.40 -29.20
CA SER A 110 -16.83 -36.29 -29.18
C SER A 110 -17.44 -36.38 -27.77
N GLU A 111 -18.49 -35.61 -27.61
CA GLU A 111 -19.65 -35.63 -26.71
C GLU A 111 -19.75 -36.73 -25.62
N GLY A 112 -20.01 -36.24 -24.42
CA GLY A 112 -20.79 -36.91 -23.40
C GLY A 112 -20.25 -36.93 -22.00
N SER A 113 -20.57 -35.91 -21.19
CA SER A 113 -20.96 -36.10 -19.80
C SER A 113 -21.40 -34.76 -19.18
N VAL A 114 -22.47 -34.82 -18.44
CA VAL A 114 -23.15 -33.75 -17.71
C VAL A 114 -22.16 -33.09 -16.78
N GLU A 115 -21.87 -31.81 -17.02
CA GLU A 115 -21.08 -30.97 -16.12
C GLU A 115 -22.03 -30.26 -15.15
N ASP A 116 -21.81 -30.51 -13.87
CA ASP A 116 -22.37 -29.71 -12.78
C ASP A 116 -21.94 -28.25 -12.96
N GLU A 117 -22.88 -27.35 -13.19
CA GLU A 117 -22.67 -25.91 -13.21
C GLU A 117 -22.30 -25.44 -11.79
N GLU A 118 -21.00 -25.40 -11.48
CA GLU A 118 -20.50 -24.68 -10.32
C GLU A 118 -20.72 -23.17 -10.48
N LEU A 119 -21.37 -22.57 -9.48
CA LEU A 119 -21.66 -21.13 -9.41
C LEU A 119 -20.40 -20.25 -9.67
N PRO A 120 -20.53 -19.14 -10.40
CA PRO A 120 -19.39 -18.30 -10.84
C PRO A 120 -18.46 -17.82 -9.71
N ALA A 121 -19.00 -17.58 -8.51
CA ALA A 121 -18.23 -17.10 -7.36
C ALA A 121 -17.18 -18.10 -6.85
N GLN A 122 -17.51 -19.40 -6.81
CA GLN A 122 -16.56 -20.44 -6.35
C GLN A 122 -15.42 -20.69 -7.34
N ARG A 123 -15.67 -20.48 -8.63
CA ARG A 123 -14.65 -20.59 -9.69
C ARG A 123 -13.62 -19.46 -9.58
N TYR A 124 -14.06 -18.26 -9.17
CA TYR A 124 -13.20 -17.09 -9.01
C TYR A 124 -12.26 -17.21 -7.81
N GLU A 125 -12.75 -17.68 -6.67
CA GLU A 125 -11.93 -17.89 -5.46
C GLU A 125 -10.85 -18.97 -5.67
N ARG A 126 -11.21 -20.06 -6.36
CA ARG A 126 -10.26 -21.13 -6.70
C ARG A 126 -9.16 -20.63 -7.64
N ASP A 127 -9.49 -19.76 -8.59
CA ASP A 127 -8.53 -19.21 -9.53
C ASP A 127 -7.52 -18.29 -8.82
N LEU A 128 -7.96 -17.33 -7.99
CA LEU A 128 -7.08 -16.45 -7.21
C LEU A 128 -6.15 -17.23 -6.28
N VAL A 129 -6.66 -18.23 -5.58
CA VAL A 129 -5.86 -19.07 -4.67
C VAL A 129 -4.79 -19.85 -5.44
N GLN A 130 -5.11 -20.37 -6.61
CA GLN A 130 -4.14 -21.07 -7.46
C GLN A 130 -3.09 -20.09 -8.01
N LYS A 131 -3.50 -18.93 -8.55
CA LYS A 131 -2.59 -17.87 -8.99
C LYS A 131 -1.63 -17.46 -7.87
N LEU A 132 -2.14 -17.29 -6.66
CA LEU A 132 -1.32 -16.91 -5.49
C LEU A 132 -0.32 -18.02 -5.11
N LYS A 133 -0.71 -19.30 -5.18
CA LYS A 133 0.21 -20.43 -4.94
C LYS A 133 1.37 -20.43 -5.94
N VAL A 134 1.07 -20.21 -7.23
CA VAL A 134 2.09 -20.13 -8.28
C VAL A 134 3.01 -18.93 -8.01
N LEU A 135 2.46 -17.75 -7.73
CA LEU A 135 3.26 -16.56 -7.40
C LEU A 135 4.20 -16.83 -6.21
N ARG A 136 3.69 -17.41 -5.12
CA ARG A 136 4.49 -17.74 -3.93
C ARG A 136 5.59 -18.73 -4.23
N HIS A 137 5.30 -19.74 -5.05
CA HIS A 137 6.30 -20.71 -5.47
C HIS A 137 7.42 -20.04 -6.27
N GLU A 138 7.08 -19.28 -7.30
CA GLU A 138 8.07 -18.56 -8.14
C GLU A 138 8.93 -17.58 -7.33
N LEU A 139 8.33 -16.84 -6.38
CA LEU A 139 9.09 -15.95 -5.50
C LEU A 139 10.02 -16.74 -4.56
N SER A 140 9.59 -17.89 -4.06
CA SER A 140 10.42 -18.73 -3.19
C SER A 140 11.68 -19.25 -3.88
N LEU A 141 11.60 -19.55 -5.19
CA LEU A 141 12.76 -19.94 -6.01
C LEU A 141 13.81 -18.84 -6.15
N GLN A 142 13.39 -17.58 -6.02
CA GLN A 142 14.28 -16.42 -6.07
C GLN A 142 14.92 -16.06 -4.73
N GLN A 143 14.47 -16.69 -3.63
CA GLN A 143 14.98 -16.39 -2.30
C GLN A 143 16.37 -17.02 -2.09
N PRO A 144 17.41 -16.22 -1.75
CA PRO A 144 18.73 -16.76 -1.43
C PRO A 144 18.68 -17.64 -0.17
N GLN A 145 19.28 -18.82 -0.25
CA GLN A 145 19.30 -19.80 0.84
C GLN A 145 20.12 -19.34 2.05
N ALA A 146 21.11 -18.48 1.85
CA ALA A 146 22.03 -18.03 2.88
C ALA A 146 21.93 -16.53 3.15
N GLY A 147 22.10 -16.18 4.42
CA GLY A 147 22.14 -14.79 4.89
C GLY A 147 20.77 -14.21 5.23
N HIS A 148 20.78 -12.99 5.78
CA HIS A 148 19.60 -12.28 6.24
C HIS A 148 19.58 -10.86 5.67
N CYS A 149 18.40 -10.35 5.38
CA CYS A 149 18.13 -8.93 5.18
C CYS A 149 17.91 -8.33 6.58
N ARG A 150 18.97 -7.77 7.15
CA ARG A 150 18.92 -7.20 8.51
C ARG A 150 18.61 -5.72 8.44
N ILE A 151 17.64 -5.30 9.23
CA ILE A 151 17.20 -3.90 9.35
C ILE A 151 17.17 -3.58 10.84
N GLU A 152 17.94 -2.58 11.26
CA GLU A 152 17.97 -2.13 12.65
C GLU A 152 17.62 -0.65 12.72
N VAL A 153 16.49 -0.32 13.34
CA VAL A 153 15.90 1.02 13.33
C VAL A 153 15.47 1.46 14.72
N SER A 154 15.44 2.77 14.94
CA SER A 154 14.73 3.38 16.07
C SER A 154 13.25 3.53 15.74
N ARG A 155 12.38 3.40 16.74
CA ARG A 155 10.93 3.68 16.58
C ARG A 155 10.67 5.14 16.24
N GLU A 156 11.45 6.05 16.79
CA GLU A 156 11.28 7.51 16.59
C GLU A 156 11.68 7.96 15.19
N GLU A 157 12.66 7.31 14.56
CA GLU A 157 13.19 7.65 13.24
C GLU A 157 12.96 6.53 12.21
N ILE A 158 11.88 5.77 12.36
CA ILE A 158 11.62 4.55 11.59
C ILE A 158 11.65 4.79 10.07
N PHE A 159 11.09 5.91 9.59
CA PHE A 159 11.03 6.24 8.17
C PHE A 159 12.44 6.48 7.60
N GLU A 160 13.18 7.43 8.17
CA GLU A 160 14.49 7.85 7.66
C GLU A 160 15.55 6.75 7.79
N GLU A 161 15.56 6.03 8.91
CA GLU A 161 16.51 4.94 9.11
C GLU A 161 16.23 3.74 8.22
N SER A 162 14.95 3.40 8.01
CA SER A 162 14.55 2.37 7.04
C SER A 162 14.93 2.77 5.62
N TYR A 163 14.65 4.02 5.23
CA TYR A 163 15.02 4.55 3.92
C TYR A 163 16.52 4.42 3.67
N ARG A 164 17.37 4.89 4.58
CA ARG A 164 18.83 4.84 4.42
C ARG A 164 19.36 3.41 4.29
N GLN A 165 18.80 2.45 5.03
CA GLN A 165 19.24 1.06 4.96
C GLN A 165 18.75 0.33 3.72
N ILE A 166 17.45 0.41 3.44
CA ILE A 166 16.82 -0.26 2.29
C ILE A 166 17.40 0.26 0.96
N MET A 167 17.64 1.56 0.84
CA MET A 167 18.16 2.13 -0.42
C MET A 167 19.64 1.79 -0.67
N LYS A 168 20.42 1.46 0.35
CA LYS A 168 21.78 0.96 0.22
C LYS A 168 21.86 -0.52 -0.16
N MET A 169 20.82 -1.30 0.08
CA MET A 169 20.80 -2.73 -0.21
C MET A 169 20.58 -3.01 -1.69
N ARG A 170 21.23 -4.06 -2.20
CA ARG A 170 20.96 -4.55 -3.55
C ARG A 170 19.63 -5.34 -3.54
N PRO A 171 18.89 -5.40 -4.65
CA PRO A 171 17.63 -6.14 -4.74
C PRO A 171 17.74 -7.61 -4.27
N LYS A 172 18.85 -8.29 -4.58
CA LYS A 172 19.10 -9.66 -4.13
C LYS A 172 19.26 -9.80 -2.61
N ASP A 173 19.75 -8.75 -1.93
CA ASP A 173 19.90 -8.76 -0.49
C ASP A 173 18.57 -8.53 0.22
N LEU A 174 17.65 -7.78 -0.38
CA LEU A 174 16.27 -7.59 0.08
C LEU A 174 15.43 -8.88 -0.02
N LYS A 175 15.78 -9.79 -0.93
CA LYS A 175 15.13 -11.10 -1.08
C LYS A 175 15.58 -12.15 -0.05
N LYS A 176 16.63 -11.89 0.73
CA LYS A 176 17.06 -12.75 1.83
C LYS A 176 16.03 -12.72 2.97
N ARG A 177 16.08 -13.72 3.84
CA ARG A 177 15.20 -13.78 5.01
C ARG A 177 15.23 -12.47 5.80
N LEU A 178 14.07 -11.83 5.93
CA LEU A 178 13.93 -10.56 6.63
C LEU A 178 14.12 -10.74 8.12
N MET A 179 14.96 -9.90 8.74
CA MET A 179 15.18 -9.80 10.17
C MET A 179 15.18 -8.33 10.57
N VAL A 180 14.24 -7.94 11.40
CA VAL A 180 14.12 -6.57 11.90
C VAL A 180 14.43 -6.54 13.38
N LYS A 181 15.11 -5.47 13.82
CA LYS A 181 15.38 -5.18 15.22
C LYS A 181 15.08 -3.71 15.49
N PHE A 182 14.34 -3.44 16.55
CA PHE A 182 14.24 -2.09 17.08
C PHE A 182 15.42 -1.83 18.02
N ARG A 183 16.05 -0.67 17.89
CA ARG A 183 17.21 -0.29 18.68
C ARG A 183 16.82 -0.10 20.15
N GLY A 184 17.59 -0.69 21.03
CA GLY A 184 17.32 -0.65 22.47
C GLY A 184 16.34 -1.70 22.96
N GLU A 185 15.76 -2.52 22.07
CA GLU A 185 14.88 -3.61 22.44
C GLU A 185 15.60 -4.95 22.36
N GLU A 186 15.35 -5.82 23.35
CA GLU A 186 15.82 -7.20 23.34
C GLU A 186 14.80 -8.09 22.65
N GLY A 187 15.26 -8.94 21.77
CA GLY A 187 14.42 -9.92 21.10
C GLY A 187 14.98 -10.35 19.75
N LEU A 188 14.67 -11.59 19.39
CA LEU A 188 14.95 -12.12 18.07
C LEU A 188 13.68 -11.98 17.19
N ASP A 189 13.86 -11.46 15.98
CA ASP A 189 12.75 -11.38 15.04
C ASP A 189 12.44 -12.78 14.46
N TYR A 190 11.34 -13.34 14.92
CA TYR A 190 10.72 -14.55 14.35
C TYR A 190 9.58 -14.22 13.38
N GLY A 191 9.46 -12.96 12.92
CA GLY A 191 8.46 -12.47 11.98
C GLY A 191 7.41 -11.54 12.59
N GLY A 192 7.32 -11.44 13.91
CA GLY A 192 6.43 -10.49 14.59
C GLY A 192 6.96 -9.06 14.47
N VAL A 193 8.23 -8.87 14.77
CA VAL A 193 8.92 -7.56 14.72
C VAL A 193 8.92 -7.01 13.29
N ALA A 194 9.13 -7.87 12.28
CA ALA A 194 9.07 -7.46 10.89
C ALA A 194 7.68 -6.96 10.48
N ARG A 195 6.60 -7.59 10.97
CA ARG A 195 5.21 -7.15 10.71
C ARG A 195 4.92 -5.80 11.37
N GLU A 196 5.34 -5.65 12.62
CA GLU A 196 5.20 -4.38 13.35
C GLU A 196 5.98 -3.26 12.66
N TRP A 197 7.23 -3.53 12.27
CA TRP A 197 8.04 -2.57 11.53
C TRP A 197 7.36 -2.13 10.23
N LEU A 198 6.82 -3.08 9.44
CA LEU A 198 6.09 -2.76 8.21
C LEU A 198 4.85 -1.93 8.50
N TYR A 199 4.11 -2.26 9.54
CA TYR A 199 2.92 -1.50 9.93
C TYR A 199 3.25 -0.05 10.28
N LEU A 200 4.20 0.15 11.18
CA LEU A 200 4.63 1.49 11.61
C LEU A 200 5.25 2.29 10.45
N LEU A 201 6.08 1.63 9.65
CA LEU A 201 6.71 2.25 8.49
C LEU A 201 5.69 2.67 7.44
N CYS A 202 4.68 1.84 7.17
CA CYS A 202 3.61 2.18 6.23
C CYS A 202 2.79 3.37 6.71
N HIS A 203 2.50 3.45 8.00
CA HIS A 203 1.81 4.58 8.59
C HIS A 203 2.58 5.89 8.37
N GLU A 204 3.90 5.87 8.54
CA GLU A 204 4.74 7.03 8.32
C GLU A 204 4.92 7.35 6.83
N MET A 205 5.33 6.39 6.00
CA MET A 205 5.68 6.64 4.59
C MET A 205 4.47 7.06 3.73
N LEU A 206 3.25 6.65 4.13
CA LEU A 206 2.01 6.99 3.44
C LEU A 206 1.33 8.23 4.02
N ASN A 207 1.87 8.80 5.08
CA ASN A 207 1.35 10.00 5.70
C ASN A 207 1.43 11.19 4.71
N PRO A 208 0.31 11.83 4.34
CA PRO A 208 0.28 12.97 3.43
C PRO A 208 1.16 14.14 3.85
N TYR A 209 1.52 14.21 5.12
CA TYR A 209 2.43 15.24 5.66
C TYR A 209 3.81 15.28 4.97
N TYR A 210 4.31 14.13 4.51
CA TYR A 210 5.56 14.06 3.75
C TYR A 210 5.43 14.55 2.31
N GLY A 211 4.21 14.87 1.86
CA GLY A 211 3.94 15.41 0.54
C GLY A 211 4.08 14.41 -0.60
N LEU A 212 4.29 13.12 -0.32
CA LEU A 212 4.41 12.07 -1.34
C LEU A 212 3.05 11.61 -1.83
N PHE A 213 2.11 11.45 -0.91
CA PHE A 213 0.75 11.00 -1.18
C PHE A 213 -0.25 12.06 -0.71
N GLN A 214 -1.44 12.00 -1.27
CA GLN A 214 -2.59 12.80 -0.85
C GLN A 214 -3.84 11.92 -0.83
N TYR A 215 -4.83 12.32 -0.06
CA TYR A 215 -6.12 11.66 -0.07
C TYR A 215 -6.88 11.93 -1.37
N SER A 216 -7.66 10.95 -1.81
CA SER A 216 -8.61 11.16 -2.91
C SER A 216 -9.64 12.22 -2.53
N THR A 217 -10.14 12.97 -3.51
CA THR A 217 -11.05 14.10 -3.29
C THR A 217 -12.35 13.67 -2.59
N ASP A 218 -12.85 12.48 -2.92
CA ASP A 218 -14.15 11.99 -2.44
C ASP A 218 -14.05 10.95 -1.34
N ASN A 219 -12.86 10.38 -1.13
CA ASN A 219 -12.65 9.36 -0.12
C ASN A 219 -11.36 9.63 0.67
N ILE A 220 -11.54 10.18 1.87
CA ILE A 220 -10.45 10.50 2.80
C ILE A 220 -9.64 9.28 3.26
N TYR A 221 -10.09 8.07 2.93
CA TYR A 221 -9.38 6.82 3.26
C TYR A 221 -8.58 6.25 2.09
N MET A 222 -8.70 6.85 0.89
CA MET A 222 -8.01 6.38 -0.31
C MET A 222 -6.85 7.30 -0.66
N LEU A 223 -5.68 6.73 -0.88
CA LEU A 223 -4.45 7.43 -1.21
C LEU A 223 -4.17 7.42 -2.71
N GLN A 224 -3.65 8.54 -3.19
CA GLN A 224 -3.11 8.70 -4.53
C GLN A 224 -1.77 9.44 -4.47
N ILE A 225 -0.95 9.25 -5.50
CA ILE A 225 0.32 9.98 -5.60
C ILE A 225 0.03 11.48 -5.71
N ASN A 226 0.75 12.29 -4.93
CA ASN A 226 0.64 13.73 -4.99
C ASN A 226 1.39 14.26 -6.23
N PRO A 227 0.73 14.91 -7.20
CA PRO A 227 1.37 15.50 -8.35
C PRO A 227 2.41 16.55 -7.99
N ASP A 228 2.18 17.26 -6.88
CA ASP A 228 3.03 18.33 -6.39
C ASP A 228 4.13 17.85 -5.42
N SER A 229 4.39 16.53 -5.39
CA SER A 229 5.41 15.92 -4.51
C SER A 229 6.82 16.47 -4.74
N SER A 230 7.08 17.13 -5.88
CA SER A 230 8.34 17.81 -6.20
C SER A 230 8.73 18.92 -5.23
N ILE A 231 7.82 19.33 -4.35
CA ILE A 231 8.15 20.21 -3.20
C ILE A 231 9.21 19.56 -2.30
N ASN A 232 9.27 18.24 -2.26
CA ASN A 232 10.35 17.47 -1.66
C ASN A 232 11.39 17.14 -2.75
N PRO A 233 12.62 17.67 -2.67
CA PRO A 233 13.64 17.49 -3.70
C PRO A 233 13.99 16.00 -3.97
N ASP A 234 13.91 15.16 -2.93
CA ASP A 234 14.26 13.73 -3.00
C ASP A 234 13.04 12.83 -3.24
N HIS A 235 11.89 13.40 -3.61
CA HIS A 235 10.62 12.67 -3.73
C HIS A 235 10.72 11.40 -4.60
N LEU A 236 11.44 11.43 -5.72
CA LEU A 236 11.60 10.27 -6.59
C LEU A 236 12.35 9.12 -5.92
N SER A 237 13.35 9.44 -5.09
CA SER A 237 14.05 8.44 -4.30
C SER A 237 13.16 7.83 -3.22
N TYR A 238 12.32 8.64 -2.60
CA TYR A 238 11.31 8.16 -1.66
C TYR A 238 10.25 7.29 -2.34
N PHE A 239 9.78 7.63 -3.55
CA PHE A 239 8.88 6.76 -4.30
C PHE A 239 9.54 5.42 -4.68
N HIS A 240 10.82 5.43 -5.04
CA HIS A 240 11.56 4.18 -5.27
C HIS A 240 11.63 3.33 -3.99
N PHE A 241 11.87 3.97 -2.85
CA PHE A 241 11.85 3.31 -1.54
C PHE A 241 10.48 2.71 -1.22
N VAL A 242 9.39 3.47 -1.40
CA VAL A 242 8.02 2.96 -1.19
C VAL A 242 7.78 1.73 -2.06
N GLY A 243 8.19 1.77 -3.33
CA GLY A 243 8.10 0.62 -4.22
C GLY A 243 8.86 -0.60 -3.72
N ARG A 244 10.08 -0.41 -3.18
CA ARG A 244 10.86 -1.49 -2.56
C ARG A 244 10.17 -2.06 -1.32
N ILE A 245 9.58 -1.23 -0.47
CA ILE A 245 8.83 -1.69 0.72
C ILE A 245 7.60 -2.49 0.31
N MET A 246 6.82 -2.01 -0.67
CA MET A 246 5.68 -2.75 -1.19
C MET A 246 6.10 -4.11 -1.77
N GLY A 247 7.15 -4.12 -2.59
CA GLY A 247 7.71 -5.35 -3.15
C GLY A 247 8.25 -6.29 -2.09
N LEU A 248 8.91 -5.77 -1.05
CA LEU A 248 9.44 -6.53 0.07
C LEU A 248 8.31 -7.18 0.88
N ALA A 249 7.24 -6.47 1.15
CA ALA A 249 6.07 -7.01 1.83
C ALA A 249 5.46 -8.17 1.04
N VAL A 250 5.17 -7.97 -0.25
CA VAL A 250 4.64 -9.02 -1.13
C VAL A 250 5.60 -10.22 -1.21
N PHE A 251 6.91 -9.98 -1.36
CA PHE A 251 7.92 -11.04 -1.46
C PHE A 251 7.97 -11.91 -0.21
N HIS A 252 7.95 -11.30 0.97
CA HIS A 252 8.03 -12.01 2.26
C HIS A 252 6.67 -12.45 2.83
N GLY A 253 5.57 -12.21 2.09
CA GLY A 253 4.25 -12.67 2.49
C GLY A 253 3.58 -11.82 3.57
N HIS A 254 3.99 -10.56 3.69
CA HIS A 254 3.37 -9.57 4.56
C HIS A 254 2.36 -8.70 3.79
N TYR A 255 1.50 -8.01 4.52
CA TYR A 255 0.51 -7.10 3.96
C TYR A 255 0.80 -5.66 4.34
N ILE A 256 0.45 -4.72 3.45
CA ILE A 256 0.59 -3.28 3.65
C ILE A 256 -0.80 -2.67 3.80
N ASN A 257 -1.01 -1.95 4.89
CA ASN A 257 -2.22 -1.17 5.07
C ASN A 257 -2.10 0.16 4.30
N GLY A 258 -2.42 0.16 3.00
CA GLY A 258 -2.12 1.28 2.12
C GLY A 258 -3.32 1.99 1.51
N GLY A 259 -4.46 1.36 1.35
CA GLY A 259 -5.69 1.99 0.82
C GLY A 259 -5.48 2.81 -0.45
N PHE A 260 -4.77 2.30 -1.46
CA PHE A 260 -4.58 3.01 -2.72
C PHE A 260 -5.83 2.91 -3.61
N THR A 261 -5.99 3.89 -4.49
CA THR A 261 -7.08 3.88 -5.48
C THR A 261 -6.92 2.74 -6.48
N VAL A 262 -8.05 2.24 -7.02
CA VAL A 262 -8.06 1.17 -8.05
C VAL A 262 -7.16 1.48 -9.25
N PRO A 263 -7.15 2.71 -9.81
CA PRO A 263 -6.22 3.07 -10.87
C PRO A 263 -4.74 2.86 -10.53
N PHE A 264 -4.34 3.05 -9.28
CA PHE A 264 -2.97 2.81 -8.84
C PHE A 264 -2.55 1.34 -9.06
N TYR A 265 -3.38 0.38 -8.65
CA TYR A 265 -3.10 -1.04 -8.86
C TYR A 265 -3.12 -1.42 -10.35
N LYS A 266 -4.03 -0.80 -11.12
CA LYS A 266 -4.11 -1.00 -12.57
C LYS A 266 -2.84 -0.53 -13.28
N GLN A 267 -2.32 0.64 -12.90
CA GLN A 267 -1.04 1.16 -13.39
C GLN A 267 0.13 0.26 -12.98
N LEU A 268 0.13 -0.26 -11.75
CA LEU A 268 1.20 -1.15 -11.26
C LEU A 268 1.24 -2.45 -12.07
N LEU A 269 0.09 -2.92 -12.56
CA LEU A 269 0.00 -4.05 -13.50
C LEU A 269 0.41 -3.69 -14.94
N GLY A 270 0.64 -2.41 -15.25
CA GLY A 270 0.91 -1.93 -16.61
C GLY A 270 -0.32 -1.97 -17.51
N LYS A 271 -1.53 -1.92 -16.95
CA LYS A 271 -2.79 -1.90 -17.70
C LYS A 271 -3.21 -0.46 -18.02
N PRO A 272 -3.84 -0.22 -19.18
CA PRO A 272 -4.31 1.11 -19.55
C PRO A 272 -5.44 1.59 -18.63
N ILE A 273 -5.41 2.88 -18.30
CA ILE A 273 -6.46 3.55 -17.55
C ILE A 273 -7.62 3.91 -18.49
N GLN A 274 -8.84 3.73 -18.02
CA GLN A 274 -10.08 3.99 -18.76
C GLN A 274 -10.94 5.03 -18.05
N LEU A 275 -11.93 5.58 -18.76
CA LEU A 275 -12.86 6.56 -18.20
C LEU A 275 -13.59 6.01 -16.95
N SER A 276 -13.96 4.72 -16.95
CA SER A 276 -14.60 4.07 -15.81
C SER A 276 -13.75 4.05 -14.54
N ASP A 277 -12.43 4.16 -14.66
CA ASP A 277 -11.54 4.22 -13.50
C ASP A 277 -11.62 5.56 -12.75
N LEU A 278 -12.12 6.59 -13.45
CA LEU A 278 -12.29 7.92 -12.89
C LEU A 278 -13.48 7.99 -11.91
N GLU A 279 -14.47 7.14 -12.07
CA GLU A 279 -15.66 7.12 -11.21
C GLU A 279 -15.31 6.93 -9.72
N SER A 280 -14.30 6.12 -9.44
CA SER A 280 -13.85 5.83 -8.07
C SER A 280 -12.94 6.90 -7.45
N VAL A 281 -12.47 7.88 -8.24
CA VAL A 281 -11.47 8.87 -7.83
C VAL A 281 -12.01 10.29 -7.89
N ASP A 282 -12.83 10.58 -8.90
CA ASP A 282 -13.42 11.89 -9.16
C ASP A 282 -14.76 11.72 -9.91
N PRO A 283 -15.85 11.36 -9.18
CA PRO A 283 -17.16 11.08 -9.76
C PRO A 283 -17.76 12.27 -10.52
N GLU A 284 -17.48 13.52 -10.10
CA GLU A 284 -18.00 14.70 -10.76
C GLU A 284 -17.33 14.91 -12.12
N LEU A 285 -16.02 14.75 -12.19
CA LEU A 285 -15.32 14.78 -13.47
C LEU A 285 -15.74 13.60 -14.37
N HIS A 286 -15.91 12.40 -13.80
CA HIS A 286 -16.43 11.24 -14.53
C HIS A 286 -17.77 11.55 -15.20
N LYS A 287 -18.76 12.06 -14.44
CA LYS A 287 -20.08 12.45 -14.95
C LYS A 287 -19.96 13.47 -16.07
N SER A 288 -19.10 14.47 -15.89
CA SER A 288 -18.88 15.53 -16.88
C SER A 288 -18.31 14.97 -18.19
N LEU A 289 -17.33 14.08 -18.12
CA LEU A 289 -16.74 13.47 -19.31
C LEU A 289 -17.68 12.46 -20.00
N VAL A 290 -18.47 11.71 -19.24
CA VAL A 290 -19.55 10.86 -19.78
C VAL A 290 -20.56 11.71 -20.50
N TRP A 291 -21.00 12.82 -19.90
CA TRP A 291 -21.95 13.74 -20.53
C TRP A 291 -21.43 14.27 -21.87
N ILE A 292 -20.14 14.65 -21.96
CA ILE A 292 -19.51 15.07 -23.23
C ILE A 292 -19.62 13.99 -24.31
N LEU A 293 -19.43 12.71 -23.94
CA LEU A 293 -19.51 11.60 -24.89
C LEU A 293 -20.94 11.32 -25.38
N GLU A 294 -21.93 11.48 -24.51
CA GLU A 294 -23.32 11.10 -24.75
C GLU A 294 -24.17 12.20 -25.41
N ASN A 295 -23.75 13.46 -25.30
CA ASN A 295 -24.53 14.60 -25.77
C ASN A 295 -23.86 15.33 -26.95
N ASP A 296 -24.67 16.11 -27.70
CA ASP A 296 -24.15 17.06 -28.68
C ASP A 296 -23.55 18.27 -27.95
N ILE A 297 -22.26 18.47 -28.12
CA ILE A 297 -21.51 19.54 -27.44
C ILE A 297 -21.44 20.83 -28.23
N THR A 298 -21.84 20.81 -29.51
CA THR A 298 -21.68 21.94 -30.44
C THR A 298 -22.30 23.26 -29.93
N PRO A 299 -23.50 23.26 -29.33
CA PRO A 299 -24.09 24.50 -28.84
C PRO A 299 -23.67 24.94 -27.45
N VAL A 300 -22.94 24.09 -26.68
CA VAL A 300 -22.81 24.27 -25.25
C VAL A 300 -21.33 24.35 -24.79
N LEU A 301 -20.41 23.68 -25.49
CA LEU A 301 -19.02 23.54 -25.03
C LEU A 301 -18.09 24.43 -25.86
N ASP A 302 -17.42 25.37 -25.19
CA ASP A 302 -16.33 26.17 -25.75
C ASP A 302 -15.02 25.80 -25.07
N HIS A 303 -14.59 24.54 -25.25
CA HIS A 303 -13.37 24.02 -24.67
C HIS A 303 -12.33 23.75 -25.74
N THR A 304 -11.08 23.83 -25.34
CA THR A 304 -9.92 23.44 -26.14
C THR A 304 -9.24 22.22 -25.52
N PHE A 305 -8.25 21.63 -26.20
CA PHE A 305 -7.44 20.54 -25.65
C PHE A 305 -6.46 21.04 -24.59
N CYS A 306 -6.99 21.81 -23.64
CA CYS A 306 -6.27 22.37 -22.51
C CYS A 306 -7.06 22.12 -21.22
N VAL A 307 -6.37 21.82 -20.13
CA VAL A 307 -6.98 21.59 -18.81
C VAL A 307 -6.36 22.56 -17.82
N GLU A 308 -7.20 23.13 -16.96
CA GLU A 308 -6.76 23.97 -15.85
C GLU A 308 -6.61 23.13 -14.59
N HIS A 309 -5.51 23.35 -13.89
CA HIS A 309 -5.21 22.72 -12.60
C HIS A 309 -4.82 23.79 -11.58
N ASN A 310 -5.42 23.75 -10.41
CA ASN A 310 -5.06 24.63 -9.30
C ASN A 310 -3.98 23.99 -8.44
N ALA A 311 -2.74 24.48 -8.57
CA ALA A 311 -1.61 24.08 -7.76
C ALA A 311 -1.31 25.18 -6.73
N PHE A 312 -1.57 24.95 -5.45
CA PHE A 312 -1.31 25.88 -4.33
C PHE A 312 -1.85 27.32 -4.59
N GLY A 313 -3.06 27.43 -5.11
CA GLY A 313 -3.69 28.71 -5.42
C GLY A 313 -3.24 29.36 -6.73
N ARG A 314 -2.41 28.68 -7.52
CA ARG A 314 -2.05 29.09 -8.88
C ARG A 314 -2.76 28.24 -9.90
N ILE A 315 -3.46 28.86 -10.84
CA ILE A 315 -4.06 28.15 -11.95
C ILE A 315 -2.98 27.89 -13.00
N LEU A 316 -2.66 26.61 -13.21
CA LEU A 316 -1.75 26.15 -14.25
C LEU A 316 -2.61 25.58 -15.41
N GLN A 317 -2.20 25.88 -16.64
CA GLN A 317 -2.82 25.35 -17.85
C GLN A 317 -1.95 24.28 -18.47
N HIS A 318 -2.54 23.12 -18.74
CA HIS A 318 -1.85 21.97 -19.36
C HIS A 318 -2.47 21.66 -20.70
N GLU A 319 -1.63 21.65 -21.74
CA GLU A 319 -2.07 21.19 -23.06
C GLU A 319 -2.14 19.67 -23.10
N LEU A 320 -3.28 19.12 -23.48
CA LEU A 320 -3.49 17.67 -23.58
C LEU A 320 -2.76 17.05 -24.78
N LYS A 321 -2.51 17.87 -25.82
CA LYS A 321 -1.71 17.54 -26.99
C LYS A 321 -0.96 18.78 -27.49
N PRO A 322 0.05 18.64 -28.34
CA PRO A 322 0.80 19.79 -28.88
C PRO A 322 -0.15 20.81 -29.51
N ASN A 323 0.05 22.09 -29.14
CA ASN A 323 -0.80 23.20 -29.54
C ASN A 323 -2.30 23.06 -29.15
N GLY A 324 -2.59 22.25 -28.14
CA GLY A 324 -3.95 21.93 -27.71
C GLY A 324 -4.77 23.14 -27.29
N ARG A 325 -4.12 24.20 -26.81
CA ARG A 325 -4.75 25.47 -26.45
C ARG A 325 -5.53 26.10 -27.61
N ASN A 326 -5.08 25.89 -28.84
CA ASN A 326 -5.67 26.45 -30.06
C ASN A 326 -6.54 25.43 -30.82
N VAL A 327 -6.72 24.23 -30.30
CA VAL A 327 -7.54 23.19 -30.92
C VAL A 327 -8.85 23.08 -30.17
N PRO A 328 -9.99 23.48 -30.78
CA PRO A 328 -11.31 23.37 -30.16
C PRO A 328 -11.74 21.91 -30.05
N VAL A 329 -12.49 21.61 -29.01
CA VAL A 329 -13.18 20.32 -28.84
C VAL A 329 -14.45 20.34 -29.67
N THR A 330 -14.60 19.33 -30.54
CA THR A 330 -15.73 19.19 -31.45
C THR A 330 -16.36 17.80 -31.34
N GLU A 331 -17.52 17.58 -31.97
CA GLU A 331 -18.17 16.27 -32.05
C GLU A 331 -17.22 15.18 -32.62
N GLU A 332 -16.39 15.54 -33.58
CA GLU A 332 -15.49 14.62 -34.26
C GLU A 332 -14.30 14.17 -33.33
N ASN A 333 -13.83 15.08 -32.48
CA ASN A 333 -12.61 14.84 -31.68
C ASN A 333 -12.88 14.68 -30.16
N LYS A 334 -14.14 14.77 -29.68
CA LYS A 334 -14.48 14.66 -28.26
C LYS A 334 -14.02 13.35 -27.60
N LYS A 335 -14.00 12.23 -28.34
CA LYS A 335 -13.49 10.95 -27.84
C LYS A 335 -11.99 11.00 -27.55
N GLU A 336 -11.24 11.66 -28.44
CA GLU A 336 -9.81 11.91 -28.23
C GLU A 336 -9.59 12.82 -27.01
N TYR A 337 -10.37 13.89 -26.92
CA TYR A 337 -10.31 14.82 -25.78
C TYR A 337 -10.53 14.10 -24.45
N VAL A 338 -11.62 13.33 -24.31
CA VAL A 338 -11.93 12.58 -23.08
C VAL A 338 -10.81 11.60 -22.75
N ARG A 339 -10.31 10.84 -23.73
CA ARG A 339 -9.20 9.90 -23.50
C ARG A 339 -7.94 10.62 -23.01
N LEU A 340 -7.56 11.73 -23.62
CA LEU A 340 -6.39 12.51 -23.23
C LEU A 340 -6.58 13.17 -21.86
N TYR A 341 -7.81 13.60 -21.55
CA TYR A 341 -8.13 14.16 -20.22
C TYR A 341 -7.97 13.12 -19.12
N VAL A 342 -8.52 11.91 -19.30
CA VAL A 342 -8.38 10.80 -18.37
C VAL A 342 -6.89 10.45 -18.17
N ASN A 343 -6.14 10.34 -19.26
CA ASN A 343 -4.71 10.10 -19.18
C ASN A 343 -3.97 11.22 -18.42
N TRP A 344 -4.33 12.47 -18.69
CA TRP A 344 -3.75 13.61 -17.97
C TRP A 344 -4.05 13.52 -16.48
N ARG A 345 -5.30 13.23 -16.11
CA ARG A 345 -5.73 13.18 -14.70
C ARG A 345 -4.98 12.14 -13.88
N PHE A 346 -4.66 11.00 -14.47
CA PHE A 346 -4.01 9.88 -13.76
C PHE A 346 -2.49 9.79 -13.97
N MET A 347 -1.97 10.28 -15.07
CA MET A 347 -0.58 10.04 -15.45
C MET A 347 0.25 11.32 -15.52
N ARG A 348 -0.30 12.40 -16.08
CA ARG A 348 0.45 13.63 -16.22
C ARG A 348 0.67 14.32 -14.86
N GLY A 349 1.94 14.57 -14.55
CA GLY A 349 2.34 15.13 -13.26
C GLY A 349 2.77 14.07 -12.24
N ILE A 350 2.46 12.78 -12.47
CA ILE A 350 2.90 11.68 -11.60
C ILE A 350 3.71 10.59 -12.29
N GLU A 351 4.01 10.74 -13.60
CA GLU A 351 4.72 9.71 -14.36
C GLU A 351 6.08 9.36 -13.74
N ALA A 352 6.86 10.38 -13.38
CA ALA A 352 8.18 10.18 -12.81
C ALA A 352 8.10 9.51 -11.42
N GLN A 353 7.15 9.95 -10.59
CA GLN A 353 6.88 9.40 -9.26
C GLN A 353 6.46 7.94 -9.37
N PHE A 354 5.47 7.68 -10.22
CA PHE A 354 4.95 6.33 -10.41
C PHE A 354 6.01 5.38 -10.97
N LEU A 355 6.80 5.81 -11.96
CA LEU A 355 7.90 5.02 -12.50
C LEU A 355 8.97 4.71 -11.47
N ALA A 356 9.30 5.67 -10.59
CA ALA A 356 10.24 5.43 -9.49
C ALA A 356 9.71 4.36 -8.52
N LEU A 357 8.42 4.43 -8.16
CA LEU A 357 7.76 3.44 -7.31
C LEU A 357 7.73 2.07 -8.00
N GLN A 358 7.27 2.01 -9.25
CA GLN A 358 7.19 0.78 -10.03
C GLN A 358 8.57 0.11 -10.18
N LYS A 359 9.63 0.90 -10.38
CA LYS A 359 11.00 0.40 -10.42
C LYS A 359 11.37 -0.32 -9.14
N GLY A 360 11.14 0.31 -7.97
CA GLY A 360 11.41 -0.29 -6.67
C GLY A 360 10.63 -1.57 -6.45
N PHE A 361 9.34 -1.58 -6.81
CA PHE A 361 8.47 -2.75 -6.69
C PHE A 361 8.96 -3.91 -7.59
N ASN A 362 9.28 -3.62 -8.85
CA ASN A 362 9.70 -4.63 -9.83
C ASN A 362 11.11 -5.22 -9.56
N GLU A 363 11.93 -4.57 -8.75
CA GLU A 363 13.20 -5.12 -8.27
C GLU A 363 13.00 -6.39 -7.43
N LEU A 364 11.86 -6.51 -6.74
CA LEU A 364 11.52 -7.66 -5.92
C LEU A 364 10.48 -8.57 -6.59
N ILE A 365 9.48 -7.98 -7.22
CA ILE A 365 8.36 -8.68 -7.85
C ILE A 365 8.44 -8.48 -9.38
N PRO A 366 8.96 -9.47 -10.13
CA PRO A 366 9.04 -9.37 -11.57
C PRO A 366 7.68 -9.15 -12.22
N GLN A 367 7.58 -8.18 -13.12
CA GLN A 367 6.32 -7.78 -13.78
C GLN A 367 5.60 -8.95 -14.47
N HIS A 368 6.34 -9.92 -15.04
CA HIS A 368 5.74 -11.06 -15.73
C HIS A 368 4.95 -11.98 -14.79
N LEU A 369 5.30 -12.03 -13.50
CA LEU A 369 4.57 -12.82 -12.50
C LEU A 369 3.21 -12.19 -12.13
N LEU A 370 3.03 -10.91 -12.42
CA LEU A 370 1.79 -10.19 -12.15
C LEU A 370 0.78 -10.23 -13.30
N LYS A 371 1.19 -10.67 -14.51
CA LYS A 371 0.31 -10.72 -15.69
C LYS A 371 -1.02 -11.46 -15.47
N PRO A 372 -1.07 -12.58 -14.69
CA PRO A 372 -2.32 -13.30 -14.49
C PRO A 372 -3.33 -12.59 -13.61
N PHE A 373 -2.92 -11.52 -12.90
CA PHE A 373 -3.77 -10.85 -11.91
C PHE A 373 -4.51 -9.65 -12.49
N ASP A 374 -5.69 -9.37 -11.95
CA ASP A 374 -6.38 -8.11 -12.14
C ASP A 374 -6.06 -7.11 -11.02
N GLN A 375 -6.60 -5.88 -11.13
CA GLN A 375 -6.31 -4.81 -10.16
C GLN A 375 -6.88 -5.09 -8.77
N LYS A 376 -8.03 -5.74 -8.67
CA LYS A 376 -8.65 -6.12 -7.40
C LYS A 376 -7.89 -7.27 -6.74
N GLU A 377 -7.45 -8.23 -7.53
CA GLU A 377 -6.60 -9.32 -7.05
C GLU A 377 -5.24 -8.79 -6.54
N LEU A 378 -4.63 -7.81 -7.25
CA LEU A 378 -3.38 -7.19 -6.81
C LEU A 378 -3.56 -6.38 -5.52
N GLU A 379 -4.67 -5.66 -5.38
CA GLU A 379 -5.04 -4.97 -4.14
C GLU A 379 -5.08 -5.95 -2.97
N LEU A 380 -5.73 -7.09 -3.14
CA LEU A 380 -5.81 -8.14 -2.12
C LEU A 380 -4.43 -8.77 -1.82
N ILE A 381 -3.58 -8.95 -2.83
CA ILE A 381 -2.22 -9.49 -2.64
C ILE A 381 -1.36 -8.54 -1.80
N ILE A 382 -1.50 -7.25 -2.01
CA ILE A 382 -0.75 -6.20 -1.30
C ILE A 382 -1.37 -5.91 0.06
N GLY A 383 -2.69 -5.74 0.12
CA GLY A 383 -3.42 -5.25 1.28
C GLY A 383 -4.00 -6.33 2.20
N GLY A 384 -4.20 -7.56 1.72
CA GLY A 384 -4.96 -8.58 2.43
C GLY A 384 -6.45 -8.27 2.47
N LEU A 385 -7.19 -9.00 3.31
CA LEU A 385 -8.62 -8.76 3.52
C LEU A 385 -8.84 -7.69 4.59
N ASP A 386 -9.70 -6.74 4.32
CA ASP A 386 -10.10 -5.68 5.28
C ASP A 386 -11.11 -6.20 6.30
N LYS A 387 -12.04 -7.01 5.83
CA LYS A 387 -13.15 -7.48 6.64
C LYS A 387 -12.74 -8.69 7.48
N ILE A 388 -12.98 -8.59 8.79
CA ILE A 388 -12.76 -9.66 9.74
C ILE A 388 -14.05 -10.49 9.87
N ASP A 389 -14.04 -11.71 9.35
CA ASP A 389 -15.12 -12.68 9.55
C ASP A 389 -14.93 -13.37 10.91
N LEU A 390 -15.83 -13.09 11.86
CA LEU A 390 -15.77 -13.67 13.20
C LEU A 390 -15.99 -15.18 13.22
N ASN A 391 -16.79 -15.72 12.30
CA ASN A 391 -17.03 -17.16 12.23
C ASN A 391 -15.77 -17.89 11.72
N ASP A 392 -15.11 -17.34 10.70
CA ASP A 392 -13.83 -17.86 10.23
C ASP A 392 -12.75 -17.73 11.32
N TRP A 393 -12.71 -16.61 12.04
CA TRP A 393 -11.78 -16.42 13.16
C TRP A 393 -11.97 -17.46 14.25
N LYS A 394 -13.21 -17.64 14.75
CA LYS A 394 -13.57 -18.64 15.76
C LYS A 394 -13.22 -20.06 15.32
N SER A 395 -13.60 -20.42 14.09
CA SER A 395 -13.42 -21.78 13.55
C SER A 395 -11.95 -22.14 13.36
N ASN A 396 -11.07 -21.15 13.17
CA ASN A 396 -9.65 -21.34 12.97
C ASN A 396 -8.80 -20.90 14.19
N THR A 397 -9.41 -20.83 15.38
CA THR A 397 -8.71 -20.54 16.64
C THR A 397 -8.34 -21.81 17.36
N ARG A 398 -7.08 -21.93 17.77
CA ARG A 398 -6.58 -23.01 18.63
C ARG A 398 -6.76 -22.61 20.10
N LEU A 399 -7.09 -23.61 20.91
CA LEU A 399 -7.21 -23.46 22.36
C LEU A 399 -6.08 -24.22 23.04
N LYS A 400 -5.45 -23.59 24.03
CA LYS A 400 -4.39 -24.17 24.82
C LYS A 400 -4.70 -24.00 26.32
N HIS A 401 -4.69 -25.09 27.07
CA HIS A 401 -5.07 -25.17 28.49
C HIS A 401 -6.50 -24.69 28.79
N CYS A 402 -7.37 -24.65 27.77
CA CYS A 402 -8.79 -24.32 27.88
C CYS A 402 -9.56 -25.09 26.78
N VAL A 403 -10.86 -25.16 26.93
CA VAL A 403 -11.78 -25.80 25.97
C VAL A 403 -12.84 -24.79 25.51
N ALA A 404 -13.54 -25.10 24.43
CA ALA A 404 -14.51 -24.17 23.83
C ALA A 404 -15.62 -23.74 24.80
N ASP A 405 -16.03 -24.65 25.70
CA ASP A 405 -17.08 -24.39 26.68
C ASP A 405 -16.57 -23.70 27.96
N SER A 406 -15.28 -23.45 28.10
CA SER A 406 -14.73 -22.71 29.25
C SER A 406 -15.21 -21.27 29.26
N ASN A 407 -15.50 -20.74 30.47
CA ASN A 407 -15.98 -19.36 30.62
C ASN A 407 -15.07 -18.34 29.94
N ILE A 408 -13.74 -18.48 30.09
CA ILE A 408 -12.75 -17.60 29.50
C ILE A 408 -12.91 -17.52 27.98
N VAL A 409 -13.10 -18.65 27.29
CA VAL A 409 -13.25 -18.68 25.83
C VAL A 409 -14.58 -18.08 25.40
N ARG A 410 -15.66 -18.39 26.12
CA ARG A 410 -16.99 -17.80 25.87
C ARG A 410 -16.98 -16.30 26.07
N TRP A 411 -16.42 -15.81 27.16
CA TRP A 411 -16.30 -14.39 27.48
C TRP A 411 -15.38 -13.66 26.49
N PHE A 412 -14.29 -14.28 26.09
CA PHE A 412 -13.41 -13.72 25.05
C PHE A 412 -14.17 -13.45 23.77
N TRP A 413 -14.89 -14.44 23.26
CA TRP A 413 -15.66 -14.26 22.03
C TRP A 413 -16.84 -13.30 22.20
N GLN A 414 -17.50 -13.31 23.34
CA GLN A 414 -18.52 -12.34 23.65
C GLN A 414 -17.97 -10.90 23.63
N ALA A 415 -16.79 -10.66 24.18
CA ALA A 415 -16.13 -9.37 24.13
C ALA A 415 -15.81 -8.97 22.67
N VAL A 416 -15.23 -9.88 21.87
CA VAL A 416 -14.91 -9.61 20.46
C VAL A 416 -16.16 -9.33 19.62
N GLU A 417 -17.29 -9.95 19.92
CA GLU A 417 -18.58 -9.67 19.27
C GLU A 417 -19.09 -8.26 19.56
N THR A 418 -18.86 -7.74 20.77
CA THR A 418 -19.23 -6.36 21.13
C THR A 418 -18.29 -5.30 20.60
N PHE A 419 -17.07 -5.68 20.19
CA PHE A 419 -16.12 -4.76 19.59
C PHE A 419 -16.60 -4.31 18.21
N ASP A 420 -16.40 -3.03 17.90
CA ASP A 420 -16.52 -2.53 16.53
C ASP A 420 -15.38 -3.07 15.62
N GLU A 421 -15.44 -2.75 14.33
CA GLU A 421 -14.45 -3.24 13.36
C GLU A 421 -13.04 -2.74 13.67
N GLU A 422 -12.90 -1.51 14.18
CA GLU A 422 -11.62 -0.93 14.55
C GLU A 422 -10.99 -1.68 15.74
N ARG A 423 -11.74 -1.93 16.81
CA ARG A 423 -11.27 -2.68 17.97
C ARG A 423 -10.93 -4.13 17.63
N ARG A 424 -11.70 -4.76 16.74
CA ARG A 424 -11.37 -6.10 16.22
C ARG A 424 -10.05 -6.10 15.46
N ALA A 425 -9.82 -5.10 14.60
CA ALA A 425 -8.57 -4.95 13.88
C ALA A 425 -7.38 -4.70 14.83
N ARG A 426 -7.56 -3.87 15.86
CA ARG A 426 -6.56 -3.63 16.90
C ARG A 426 -6.24 -4.88 17.73
N LEU A 427 -7.26 -5.66 18.08
CA LEU A 427 -7.05 -6.96 18.76
C LEU A 427 -6.26 -7.92 17.89
N LEU A 428 -6.61 -8.01 16.60
CA LEU A 428 -5.88 -8.84 15.65
C LEU A 428 -4.41 -8.38 15.55
N GLN A 429 -4.17 -7.08 15.46
CA GLN A 429 -2.85 -6.47 15.45
C GLN A 429 -2.08 -6.77 16.73
N PHE A 430 -2.70 -6.60 17.89
CA PHE A 430 -2.10 -6.89 19.19
C PHE A 430 -1.57 -8.32 19.26
N VAL A 431 -2.33 -9.30 18.76
CA VAL A 431 -1.98 -10.72 18.84
C VAL A 431 -1.09 -11.19 17.69
N THR A 432 -1.22 -10.60 16.48
CA THR A 432 -0.54 -11.10 15.27
C THR A 432 0.50 -10.15 14.70
N GLY A 433 0.49 -8.89 15.09
CA GLY A 433 1.31 -7.82 14.49
C GLY A 433 0.75 -7.27 13.17
N SER A 434 -0.46 -7.64 12.76
CA SER A 434 -1.10 -7.17 11.52
C SER A 434 -2.60 -6.97 11.74
N THR A 435 -3.15 -5.90 11.17
CA THR A 435 -4.60 -5.65 11.12
C THR A 435 -5.30 -6.44 10.02
N ARG A 436 -4.56 -7.12 9.14
CA ARG A 436 -5.03 -7.73 7.90
C ARG A 436 -5.15 -9.25 8.03
N VAL A 437 -6.21 -9.78 7.43
CA VAL A 437 -6.46 -11.22 7.34
C VAL A 437 -5.88 -11.74 6.02
N PRO A 438 -5.21 -12.91 6.00
CA PRO A 438 -4.77 -13.54 4.75
C PRO A 438 -5.94 -13.81 3.79
N LEU A 439 -5.67 -13.84 2.48
CA LEU A 439 -6.69 -14.10 1.45
C LEU A 439 -7.45 -15.41 1.63
N GLN A 440 -6.81 -16.43 2.20
CA GLN A 440 -7.43 -17.72 2.51
C GLN A 440 -8.10 -17.75 3.89
N GLY A 441 -8.25 -16.60 4.56
CA GLY A 441 -8.83 -16.49 5.89
C GLY A 441 -7.88 -16.86 7.03
N PHE A 442 -8.41 -16.97 8.23
CA PHE A 442 -7.65 -17.24 9.46
C PHE A 442 -6.90 -18.56 9.46
N LYS A 443 -7.34 -19.55 8.67
CA LYS A 443 -6.63 -20.82 8.48
C LYS A 443 -5.23 -20.67 7.88
N ALA A 444 -4.96 -19.54 7.22
CA ALA A 444 -3.69 -19.26 6.55
C ALA A 444 -2.82 -18.24 7.31
N LEU A 445 -3.16 -17.88 8.54
CA LEU A 445 -2.34 -16.99 9.35
C LEU A 445 -0.90 -17.51 9.45
N GLN A 446 0.05 -16.62 9.16
CA GLN A 446 1.48 -16.91 9.23
C GLN A 446 2.00 -16.58 10.64
N GLY A 447 2.88 -17.43 11.15
CA GLY A 447 3.64 -17.16 12.36
C GLY A 447 5.05 -16.67 12.06
N SER A 448 6.02 -17.22 12.80
CA SER A 448 7.43 -16.89 12.58
C SER A 448 7.90 -17.22 11.18
N THR A 449 8.75 -16.35 10.64
CA THR A 449 9.38 -16.52 9.34
C THR A 449 10.20 -17.83 9.31
N GLY A 450 9.93 -18.69 8.34
CA GLY A 450 10.60 -19.98 8.19
C GLY A 450 9.96 -21.14 8.96
N ALA A 451 8.82 -20.95 9.63
CA ALA A 451 8.01 -22.05 10.11
C ALA A 451 7.32 -22.77 8.93
N ALA A 452 7.38 -24.08 8.92
CA ALA A 452 6.64 -24.86 7.94
C ALA A 452 5.14 -24.83 8.28
N GLY A 453 4.35 -24.10 7.48
CA GLY A 453 2.90 -24.04 7.55
C GLY A 453 2.30 -22.92 8.39
N PRO A 454 0.96 -22.79 8.36
CA PRO A 454 0.24 -21.74 9.07
C PRO A 454 0.33 -21.87 10.60
N ARG A 455 0.36 -20.73 11.27
CA ARG A 455 0.21 -20.63 12.72
C ARG A 455 -1.12 -19.99 13.06
N LEU A 456 -2.08 -20.80 13.46
CA LEU A 456 -3.41 -20.33 13.78
C LEU A 456 -3.42 -19.42 14.99
N PHE A 457 -4.38 -18.51 15.03
CA PHE A 457 -4.68 -17.72 16.21
C PHE A 457 -4.88 -18.65 17.41
N THR A 458 -4.27 -18.35 18.54
CA THR A 458 -4.28 -19.25 19.70
C THR A 458 -4.68 -18.49 20.97
N ILE A 459 -5.71 -18.95 21.65
CA ILE A 459 -6.07 -18.52 23.01
C ILE A 459 -5.40 -19.50 23.97
N HIS A 460 -4.59 -18.97 24.86
CA HIS A 460 -3.85 -19.74 25.86
C HIS A 460 -4.24 -19.28 27.27
N LEU A 461 -4.87 -20.13 28.02
CA LEU A 461 -5.15 -19.89 29.44
C LEU A 461 -3.89 -20.15 30.24
N ILE A 462 -3.41 -19.15 30.97
CA ILE A 462 -2.21 -19.23 31.81
C ILE A 462 -2.55 -19.15 33.28
N ASP A 463 -1.71 -19.74 34.11
CA ASP A 463 -1.79 -19.59 35.56
C ASP A 463 -1.05 -18.30 35.96
N ALA A 464 -1.81 -17.20 36.07
CA ALA A 464 -1.28 -15.88 36.40
C ALA A 464 -2.30 -15.10 37.25
N ASN A 465 -1.80 -14.06 37.93
CA ASN A 465 -2.66 -13.17 38.70
C ASN A 465 -3.67 -12.48 37.78
N THR A 466 -4.96 -12.49 38.20
CA THR A 466 -6.06 -11.91 37.44
C THR A 466 -6.06 -10.37 37.40
N ASP A 467 -5.15 -9.71 38.10
CA ASP A 467 -4.90 -8.27 37.95
C ASP A 467 -4.01 -7.95 36.74
N ASN A 468 -3.29 -8.93 36.22
CA ASN A 468 -2.45 -8.78 35.04
C ASN A 468 -3.30 -8.61 33.77
N LEU A 469 -2.75 -7.84 32.81
CA LEU A 469 -3.31 -7.76 31.47
C LEU A 469 -3.01 -9.03 30.67
N PRO A 470 -3.81 -9.34 29.63
CA PRO A 470 -3.45 -10.36 28.66
C PRO A 470 -2.14 -9.99 27.98
N LYS A 471 -1.34 -11.00 27.64
CA LYS A 471 -0.08 -10.83 26.92
C LYS A 471 -0.17 -11.43 25.53
N ALA A 472 0.39 -10.75 24.53
CA ALA A 472 0.45 -11.25 23.15
C ALA A 472 1.85 -11.75 22.80
N HIS A 473 1.88 -12.84 22.02
CA HIS A 473 3.10 -13.40 21.42
C HIS A 473 2.92 -13.43 19.90
N THR A 474 3.25 -12.33 19.26
CA THR A 474 2.96 -12.09 17.83
C THR A 474 3.64 -13.11 16.91
N CYS A 475 4.82 -13.61 17.29
CA CYS A 475 5.50 -14.66 16.54
C CYS A 475 4.73 -15.99 16.47
N PHE A 476 3.83 -16.19 17.42
CA PHE A 476 3.02 -17.41 17.54
C PHE A 476 1.54 -17.18 17.28
N ASN A 477 1.12 -15.95 16.96
CA ASN A 477 -0.28 -15.53 16.89
C ASN A 477 -1.07 -15.94 18.14
N ARG A 478 -0.48 -15.76 19.32
CA ARG A 478 -1.01 -16.27 20.58
C ARG A 478 -1.28 -15.15 21.57
N ILE A 479 -2.44 -15.22 22.21
CA ILE A 479 -2.78 -14.42 23.37
C ILE A 479 -2.83 -15.29 24.63
N ASP A 480 -2.05 -14.91 25.65
CA ASP A 480 -2.05 -15.51 26.98
C ASP A 480 -3.01 -14.74 27.87
N ILE A 481 -4.01 -15.45 28.43
CA ILE A 481 -5.09 -14.85 29.20
C ILE A 481 -5.06 -15.43 30.63
N PRO A 482 -4.98 -14.57 31.68
CA PRO A 482 -5.18 -14.99 33.07
C PRO A 482 -6.58 -15.56 33.32
N PRO A 483 -6.79 -16.36 34.40
CA PRO A 483 -8.08 -16.96 34.73
C PRO A 483 -9.02 -15.94 35.41
N TYR A 484 -9.45 -14.93 34.64
CA TYR A 484 -10.35 -13.89 35.14
C TYR A 484 -11.64 -14.48 35.66
N GLU A 485 -12.16 -13.86 36.75
CA GLU A 485 -13.30 -14.38 37.50
C GLU A 485 -14.65 -14.04 36.87
N SER A 486 -14.73 -13.00 36.04
CA SER A 486 -15.97 -12.54 35.39
C SER A 486 -15.75 -12.04 33.99
N TYR A 487 -16.86 -11.94 33.23
CA TYR A 487 -16.87 -11.32 31.90
C TYR A 487 -16.40 -9.86 31.95
N GLU A 488 -16.90 -9.09 32.93
CA GLU A 488 -16.60 -7.67 33.07
C GLU A 488 -15.08 -7.45 33.24
N LYS A 489 -14.44 -8.26 34.09
CA LYS A 489 -13.00 -8.18 34.32
C LYS A 489 -12.21 -8.57 33.07
N LEU A 490 -12.61 -9.65 32.38
CA LEU A 490 -12.00 -10.02 31.13
C LEU A 490 -12.14 -8.91 30.09
N TYR A 491 -13.34 -8.36 29.93
CA TYR A 491 -13.62 -7.29 28.96
C TYR A 491 -12.76 -6.05 29.24
N GLU A 492 -12.75 -5.57 30.49
CA GLU A 492 -11.93 -4.42 30.89
C GLU A 492 -10.45 -4.65 30.62
N LYS A 493 -9.90 -5.78 31.06
CA LYS A 493 -8.48 -6.12 30.88
C LYS A 493 -8.11 -6.30 29.41
N LEU A 494 -8.97 -6.94 28.61
CA LEU A 494 -8.76 -7.12 27.18
C LEU A 494 -8.83 -5.78 26.45
N LEU A 495 -9.80 -4.93 26.77
CA LEU A 495 -9.95 -3.61 26.18
C LEU A 495 -8.73 -2.73 26.49
N THR A 496 -8.29 -2.70 27.76
CA THR A 496 -7.10 -1.98 28.17
C THR A 496 -5.86 -2.46 27.42
N ALA A 497 -5.66 -3.77 27.30
CA ALA A 497 -4.53 -4.32 26.57
C ALA A 497 -4.53 -3.94 25.07
N VAL A 498 -5.70 -3.85 24.46
CA VAL A 498 -5.84 -3.50 23.02
C VAL A 498 -5.71 -2.00 22.78
N GLU A 499 -6.22 -1.16 23.68
CA GLU A 499 -6.23 0.31 23.50
C GLU A 499 -4.96 1.00 24.01
N GLU A 500 -4.34 0.52 25.09
CA GLU A 500 -3.17 1.17 25.70
C GLU A 500 -1.82 0.67 25.16
N THR A 501 -1.78 -0.46 24.46
CA THR A 501 -0.56 -0.96 23.84
C THR A 501 -0.25 -0.20 22.54
N CYS A 502 0.18 1.03 22.67
CA CYS A 502 0.86 1.77 21.60
C CYS A 502 2.34 1.32 21.52
N GLY A 503 2.58 0.07 21.17
CA GLY A 503 3.91 -0.50 21.05
C GLY A 503 3.96 -1.91 21.65
N PHE A 504 4.54 -2.82 20.88
CA PHE A 504 4.69 -4.21 21.35
C PHE A 504 5.80 -4.26 22.40
N ALA A 505 5.47 -4.63 23.63
CA ALA A 505 6.48 -5.12 24.54
C ALA A 505 6.96 -6.46 24.00
N VAL A 506 8.17 -6.51 23.51
CA VAL A 506 8.84 -7.76 23.09
C VAL A 506 9.39 -8.42 24.35
N GLU A 507 8.83 -9.56 24.72
CA GLU A 507 9.49 -10.53 25.63
C GLU A 507 10.35 -11.51 24.82
#